data_0f49ab1daa2a51a906651b435d30bc8e
#
_entry.id   0f49ab1daa2a51a906651b435d30bc8e
#
_cell.length_a   1.000
_cell.length_b   1.000
_cell.length_c   1.000
_cell.angle_alpha   90.00
_cell.angle_beta   90.00
_cell.angle_gamma   90.00
#
_symmetry.space_group_name_H-M   'P 1'
#
loop_
_entity.id
_entity.type
_entity.pdbx_description
1 polymer ?
#
loop_
_entity_poly.entity_id
_entity_poly.type
_entity_poly.pdbx_seq_one_letter_code
_entity_poly.pdbx_strand_id
1 'polypeptide(L)'
;MPGEGEVVGDASDRRVEILCDRDELVVTWTRFGPRRDGASPHIHRAHSDLFFVLGGELTFFVGPEAEKRVLPVGTLAFAPPQLVHGFRNAGDGELRYLNFHAPSAGFADYLRGRNRDFDQWEPPADGGLPMTEAIVAPPGTGGILIDRDEIRIEVRGQDEPRQPSARLTCLYALEDARVLEIQA
;
A
#
# COMPACT_ATOMS: atom_id res chain seq x y z
N MET A 1 17.07 4.38 -1.43
CA MET A 1 17.13 4.11 -2.89
C MET A 1 16.13 3.00 -3.17
N PRO A 2 15.28 3.06 -4.23
CA PRO A 2 14.48 1.90 -4.61
C PRO A 2 15.44 0.74 -4.79
N GLY A 3 15.13 -0.38 -4.17
CA GLY A 3 15.96 -1.57 -4.20
C GLY A 3 15.95 -2.22 -5.58
N GLU A 4 16.63 -3.34 -5.73
CA GLU A 4 16.71 -4.15 -6.95
C GLU A 4 15.38 -4.85 -7.26
N GLY A 5 14.27 -4.08 -7.32
CA GLY A 5 12.94 -4.59 -7.63
C GLY A 5 12.78 -4.93 -9.10
N GLU A 6 11.85 -5.84 -9.41
CA GLU A 6 11.45 -6.12 -10.78
C GLU A 6 10.61 -4.97 -11.32
N VAL A 7 11.09 -4.25 -12.35
CA VAL A 7 10.35 -3.19 -13.00
C VAL A 7 9.27 -3.79 -13.89
N VAL A 8 7.99 -3.55 -13.56
CA VAL A 8 6.82 -4.06 -14.30
C VAL A 8 6.06 -2.95 -15.04
N GLY A 9 6.42 -1.71 -14.82
CA GLY A 9 5.90 -0.57 -15.56
C GLY A 9 6.86 0.60 -15.46
N ASP A 10 7.21 1.19 -16.60
CA ASP A 10 8.08 2.37 -16.66
C ASP A 10 7.62 3.29 -17.80
N ALA A 11 6.85 4.30 -17.42
CA ALA A 11 6.37 5.36 -18.30
C ALA A 11 6.77 6.72 -17.72
N SER A 12 6.69 7.79 -18.50
CA SER A 12 7.07 9.14 -18.06
C SER A 12 6.35 9.58 -16.78
N ASP A 13 5.09 9.17 -16.60
CA ASP A 13 4.20 9.54 -15.50
C ASP A 13 3.93 8.41 -14.50
N ARG A 14 4.53 7.21 -14.71
CA ARG A 14 4.34 6.06 -13.81
C ARG A 14 5.54 5.13 -13.86
N ARG A 15 6.01 4.72 -12.68
CA ARG A 15 6.94 3.61 -12.52
C ARG A 15 6.47 2.69 -11.41
N VAL A 16 6.53 1.38 -11.63
CA VAL A 16 6.17 0.36 -10.65
C VAL A 16 7.27 -0.69 -10.60
N GLU A 17 7.75 -0.99 -9.41
CA GLU A 17 8.72 -2.03 -9.12
C GLU A 17 8.14 -3.00 -8.09
N ILE A 18 8.20 -4.30 -8.36
CA ILE A 18 7.87 -5.34 -7.38
C ILE A 18 9.11 -5.57 -6.51
N LEU A 19 8.99 -5.31 -5.22
CA LEU A 19 10.07 -5.47 -4.23
C LEU A 19 10.01 -6.81 -3.49
N CYS A 20 8.80 -7.33 -3.29
CA CYS A 20 8.53 -8.63 -2.68
C CYS A 20 7.37 -9.29 -3.43
N ASP A 21 7.52 -10.57 -3.73
CA ASP A 21 6.51 -11.39 -4.41
C ASP A 21 6.48 -12.77 -3.73
N ARG A 22 5.53 -12.94 -2.81
CA ARG A 22 5.27 -14.17 -2.07
C ARG A 22 3.77 -14.36 -1.93
N ASP A 23 3.33 -15.57 -1.67
CA ASP A 23 1.90 -15.87 -1.52
C ASP A 23 1.27 -15.09 -0.36
N GLU A 24 2.03 -14.85 0.70
CA GLU A 24 1.59 -14.11 1.88
C GLU A 24 1.57 -12.60 1.66
N LEU A 25 2.45 -12.08 0.77
CA LEU A 25 2.68 -10.64 0.66
C LEU A 25 3.25 -10.26 -0.71
N VAL A 26 2.63 -9.28 -1.35
CA VAL A 26 3.28 -8.49 -2.42
C VAL A 26 3.58 -7.10 -1.91
N VAL A 27 4.79 -6.61 -2.16
CA VAL A 27 5.19 -5.22 -1.90
C VAL A 27 5.64 -4.60 -3.22
N THR A 28 5.07 -3.45 -3.55
CA THR A 28 5.54 -2.65 -4.68
C THR A 28 6.00 -1.27 -4.24
N TRP A 29 7.01 -0.75 -4.92
CA TRP A 29 7.34 0.66 -4.93
C TRP A 29 6.75 1.30 -6.17
N THR A 30 6.05 2.43 -6.00
CA THR A 30 5.36 3.10 -7.09
C THR A 30 5.64 4.60 -7.07
N ARG A 31 5.90 5.14 -8.26
CA ARG A 31 5.97 6.57 -8.54
C ARG A 31 4.86 6.94 -9.51
N PHE A 32 4.08 7.96 -9.16
CA PHE A 32 3.11 8.61 -10.03
C PHE A 32 3.52 10.06 -10.31
N GLY A 33 3.47 10.44 -11.57
CA GLY A 33 3.58 11.84 -11.96
C GLY A 33 2.40 12.69 -11.48
N PRO A 34 2.45 14.03 -11.72
CA PRO A 34 1.38 14.94 -11.34
C PRO A 34 0.03 14.54 -11.92
N ARG A 35 -1.03 14.70 -11.12
CA ARG A 35 -2.45 14.51 -11.53
C ARG A 35 -2.76 13.15 -12.12
N ARG A 36 -1.98 12.13 -11.77
CA ARG A 36 -2.17 10.79 -12.27
C ARG A 36 -3.25 10.03 -11.49
N ASP A 37 -4.21 9.46 -12.23
CA ASP A 37 -5.19 8.57 -11.64
C ASP A 37 -4.57 7.22 -11.27
N GLY A 38 -4.99 6.69 -10.13
CA GLY A 38 -4.75 5.33 -9.67
C GLY A 38 -5.97 4.45 -9.92
N ALA A 39 -6.37 3.67 -8.91
CA ALA A 39 -7.57 2.87 -8.96
C ALA A 39 -8.81 3.68 -8.55
N SER A 40 -9.88 3.59 -9.35
CA SER A 40 -11.21 4.07 -8.97
C SER A 40 -11.72 3.32 -7.74
N PRO A 41 -12.73 3.84 -7.02
CA PRO A 41 -13.30 3.13 -5.88
C PRO A 41 -13.69 1.70 -6.21
N HIS A 42 -13.23 0.75 -5.40
CA HIS A 42 -13.40 -0.69 -5.56
C HIS A 42 -13.28 -1.39 -4.20
N ILE A 43 -13.50 -2.70 -4.18
CA ILE A 43 -13.21 -3.56 -3.03
C ILE A 43 -12.29 -4.71 -3.42
N HIS A 44 -11.55 -5.22 -2.45
CA HIS A 44 -10.97 -6.56 -2.47
C HIS A 44 -11.78 -7.49 -1.58
N ARG A 45 -11.95 -8.75 -1.96
CA ARG A 45 -12.75 -9.71 -1.19
C ARG A 45 -11.91 -10.58 -0.26
N ALA A 46 -10.68 -10.85 -0.64
CA ALA A 46 -9.84 -11.85 -0.02
C ALA A 46 -8.52 -11.33 0.55
N HIS A 47 -8.20 -10.06 0.37
CA HIS A 47 -6.94 -9.49 0.85
C HIS A 47 -7.08 -8.04 1.29
N SER A 48 -6.14 -7.61 2.12
CA SER A 48 -5.99 -6.22 2.56
C SER A 48 -5.10 -5.45 1.58
N ASP A 49 -5.42 -4.17 1.35
CA ASP A 49 -4.62 -3.24 0.56
C ASP A 49 -4.11 -2.10 1.44
N LEU A 50 -2.81 -1.84 1.39
CA LEU A 50 -2.17 -0.84 2.23
C LEU A 50 -1.25 0.07 1.42
N PHE A 51 -1.13 1.30 1.88
CA PHE A 51 -0.31 2.34 1.27
C PHE A 51 0.56 3.02 2.31
N PHE A 52 1.87 3.10 2.07
CA PHE A 52 2.78 3.92 2.87
C PHE A 52 3.38 5.01 2.00
N VAL A 53 3.10 6.28 2.33
CA VAL A 53 3.51 7.43 1.51
C VAL A 53 4.97 7.78 1.77
N LEU A 54 5.80 7.72 0.72
CA LEU A 54 7.23 8.01 0.75
C LEU A 54 7.58 9.44 0.30
N GLY A 55 6.74 10.05 -0.53
CA GLY A 55 6.98 11.39 -1.06
C GLY A 55 5.74 11.95 -1.72
N GLY A 56 5.52 13.26 -1.64
CA GLY A 56 4.29 13.89 -2.13
C GLY A 56 3.08 13.63 -1.23
N GLU A 57 1.89 13.60 -1.81
CA GLU A 57 0.63 13.38 -1.11
C GLU A 57 -0.24 12.40 -1.88
N LEU A 58 -0.73 11.38 -1.19
CA LEU A 58 -1.68 10.41 -1.74
C LEU A 58 -3.11 10.90 -1.48
N THR A 59 -3.89 11.10 -2.53
CA THR A 59 -5.34 11.24 -2.38
C THR A 59 -5.96 9.85 -2.30
N PHE A 60 -6.55 9.55 -1.15
CA PHE A 60 -7.19 8.30 -0.82
C PHE A 60 -8.71 8.50 -0.71
N PHE A 61 -9.48 7.66 -1.38
CA PHE A 61 -10.93 7.62 -1.28
C PHE A 61 -11.33 6.42 -0.44
N VAL A 62 -12.25 6.60 0.50
CA VAL A 62 -12.63 5.55 1.45
C VAL A 62 -14.12 5.56 1.76
N GLY A 63 -14.69 4.37 1.89
CA GLY A 63 -16.10 4.15 2.20
C GLY A 63 -17.05 4.33 1.01
N PRO A 64 -18.36 4.06 1.20
CA PRO A 64 -19.35 4.06 0.12
C PRO A 64 -19.52 5.42 -0.56
N GLU A 65 -19.34 6.50 0.17
CA GLU A 65 -19.44 7.87 -0.36
C GLU A 65 -18.11 8.35 -1.00
N ALA A 66 -17.09 7.47 -1.06
CA ALA A 66 -15.75 7.79 -1.53
C ALA A 66 -15.19 9.06 -0.86
N GLU A 67 -15.27 9.11 0.50
CA GLU A 67 -14.74 10.24 1.26
C GLU A 67 -13.28 10.46 0.93
N LYS A 68 -12.97 11.69 0.53
CA LYS A 68 -11.62 12.08 0.15
C LYS A 68 -10.75 12.37 1.37
N ARG A 69 -9.59 11.72 1.45
CA ARG A 69 -8.53 12.02 2.41
C ARG A 69 -7.22 12.30 1.69
N VAL A 70 -6.48 13.29 2.17
CA VAL A 70 -5.13 13.60 1.68
C VAL A 70 -4.12 13.11 2.69
N LEU A 71 -3.26 12.21 2.27
CA LEU A 71 -2.30 11.51 3.11
C LEU A 71 -0.89 12.00 2.78
N PRO A 72 -0.24 12.75 3.68
CA PRO A 72 1.12 13.23 3.49
C PRO A 72 2.16 12.12 3.71
N VAL A 73 3.42 12.46 3.41
CA VAL A 73 4.59 11.58 3.63
C VAL A 73 4.61 11.00 5.05
N GLY A 74 4.91 9.72 5.15
CA GLY A 74 4.98 8.97 6.42
C GLY A 74 3.63 8.46 6.93
N THR A 75 2.54 8.67 6.17
CA THR A 75 1.23 8.11 6.50
C THR A 75 1.12 6.68 5.99
N LEU A 76 0.60 5.78 6.85
CA LEU A 76 0.10 4.46 6.46
C LEU A 76 -1.42 4.51 6.35
N ALA A 77 -1.98 4.05 5.23
CA ALA A 77 -3.39 3.75 5.08
C ALA A 77 -3.60 2.24 4.93
N PHE A 78 -4.64 1.71 5.55
CA PHE A 78 -5.02 0.31 5.51
C PHE A 78 -6.49 0.17 5.13
N ALA A 79 -6.76 -0.59 4.09
CA ALA A 79 -8.08 -0.98 3.64
C ALA A 79 -8.25 -2.51 3.81
N PRO A 80 -9.02 -3.00 4.80
CA PRO A 80 -9.30 -4.42 4.93
C PRO A 80 -10.16 -4.93 3.77
N PRO A 81 -10.29 -6.27 3.60
CA PRO A 81 -11.25 -6.84 2.65
C PRO A 81 -12.63 -6.25 2.80
N GLN A 82 -13.37 -6.07 1.70
CA GLN A 82 -14.73 -5.51 1.63
C GLN A 82 -14.85 -4.00 1.91
N LEU A 83 -13.78 -3.29 2.26
CA LEU A 83 -13.82 -1.84 2.39
C LEU A 83 -13.72 -1.18 1.02
N VAL A 84 -14.67 -0.31 0.69
CA VAL A 84 -14.57 0.51 -0.53
C VAL A 84 -13.41 1.50 -0.39
N HIS A 85 -12.47 1.44 -1.32
CA HIS A 85 -11.34 2.36 -1.38
C HIS A 85 -10.86 2.60 -2.81
N GLY A 86 -10.11 3.67 -2.99
CA GLY A 86 -9.49 4.05 -4.25
C GLY A 86 -8.42 5.11 -4.01
N PHE A 87 -7.63 5.44 -5.00
CA PHE A 87 -6.56 6.42 -4.82
C PHE A 87 -6.13 7.09 -6.12
N ARG A 88 -5.45 8.23 -5.98
CA ARG A 88 -4.80 8.94 -7.08
C ARG A 88 -3.71 9.90 -6.56
N ASN A 89 -2.88 10.37 -7.45
CA ASN A 89 -2.12 11.59 -7.23
C ASN A 89 -2.94 12.79 -7.74
N ALA A 90 -3.56 13.55 -6.85
CA ALA A 90 -4.32 14.75 -7.24
C ALA A 90 -3.46 16.02 -7.23
N GLY A 91 -2.21 15.94 -6.74
CA GLY A 91 -1.27 17.05 -6.63
C GLY A 91 -0.56 17.39 -7.94
N ASP A 92 0.11 18.54 -7.93
CA ASP A 92 0.94 19.04 -9.05
C ASP A 92 2.39 18.54 -9.00
N GLY A 93 2.76 17.84 -7.93
CA GLY A 93 4.05 17.18 -7.72
C GLY A 93 4.02 15.68 -7.93
N GLU A 94 5.18 15.06 -7.83
CA GLU A 94 5.34 13.61 -7.87
C GLU A 94 4.85 12.97 -6.56
N LEU A 95 4.17 11.83 -6.66
CA LEU A 95 3.82 10.96 -5.54
C LEU A 95 4.69 9.70 -5.59
N ARG A 96 5.25 9.29 -4.44
CA ARG A 96 5.95 8.01 -4.26
C ARG A 96 5.34 7.27 -3.07
N TYR A 97 5.07 5.99 -3.23
CA TYR A 97 4.48 5.18 -2.17
C TYR A 97 4.87 3.71 -2.28
N LEU A 98 4.80 3.01 -1.17
CA LEU A 98 4.75 1.56 -1.13
C LEU A 98 3.29 1.12 -1.10
N ASN A 99 2.99 0.07 -1.86
CA ASN A 99 1.70 -0.60 -1.81
C ASN A 99 1.90 -2.06 -1.41
N PHE A 100 1.04 -2.56 -0.54
CA PHE A 100 1.11 -3.91 0.02
C PHE A 100 -0.22 -4.62 -0.20
N HIS A 101 -0.16 -5.87 -0.64
CA HIS A 101 -1.31 -6.77 -0.71
C HIS A 101 -1.03 -7.99 0.17
N ALA A 102 -1.84 -8.19 1.20
CA ALA A 102 -1.70 -9.29 2.15
C ALA A 102 -3.05 -10.01 2.37
N PRO A 103 -3.14 -11.31 2.03
CA PRO A 103 -2.22 -12.06 1.18
C PRO A 103 -2.11 -11.49 -0.25
N SER A 104 -1.18 -12.02 -1.06
CA SER A 104 -0.84 -11.47 -2.39
C SER A 104 -1.98 -11.42 -3.39
N ALA A 105 -2.93 -12.36 -3.30
CA ALA A 105 -4.09 -12.53 -4.18
C ALA A 105 -3.76 -12.45 -5.70
N GLY A 106 -2.50 -12.76 -6.08
CA GLY A 106 -2.06 -12.73 -7.47
C GLY A 106 -1.74 -11.34 -8.02
N PHE A 107 -1.57 -10.33 -7.16
CA PHE A 107 -1.32 -8.95 -7.59
C PHE A 107 -0.06 -8.78 -8.44
N ALA A 108 1.04 -9.48 -8.12
CA ALA A 108 2.26 -9.41 -8.92
C ALA A 108 2.04 -9.90 -10.35
N ASP A 109 1.31 -10.99 -10.56
CA ASP A 109 1.00 -11.50 -11.89
C ASP A 109 0.02 -10.60 -12.65
N TYR A 110 -0.89 -9.95 -11.94
CA TYR A 110 -1.74 -8.92 -12.52
C TYR A 110 -0.89 -7.74 -13.05
N LEU A 111 0.06 -7.25 -12.28
CA LEU A 111 0.97 -6.16 -12.70
C LEU A 111 1.85 -6.54 -13.89
N ARG A 112 2.27 -7.82 -13.99
CA ARG A 112 3.02 -8.36 -15.13
C ARG A 112 2.16 -8.58 -16.38
N GLY A 113 0.84 -8.38 -16.28
CA GLY A 113 -0.12 -8.67 -17.35
C GLY A 113 -0.32 -10.17 -17.64
N ARG A 114 0.09 -11.04 -16.71
CA ARG A 114 -0.07 -12.50 -16.81
C ARG A 114 -1.44 -12.99 -16.38
N ASN A 115 -2.06 -12.30 -15.44
CA ASN A 115 -3.41 -12.57 -14.97
C ASN A 115 -4.27 -11.32 -15.10
N ARG A 116 -5.49 -11.46 -15.62
CA ARG A 116 -6.47 -10.37 -15.73
C ARG A 116 -7.53 -10.42 -14.63
N ASP A 117 -7.69 -11.56 -13.98
CA ASP A 117 -8.70 -11.82 -12.96
C ASP A 117 -8.10 -11.57 -11.56
N PHE A 118 -7.71 -10.33 -11.30
CA PHE A 118 -7.28 -9.91 -9.98
C PHE A 118 -8.51 -9.68 -9.08
N ASP A 119 -8.36 -9.92 -7.76
CA ASP A 119 -9.40 -9.70 -6.74
C ASP A 119 -9.70 -8.22 -6.54
N GLN A 120 -10.27 -7.59 -7.56
CA GLN A 120 -10.71 -6.20 -7.57
C GLN A 120 -12.12 -6.13 -8.16
N TRP A 121 -13.07 -5.63 -7.39
CA TRP A 121 -14.50 -5.66 -7.70
C TRP A 121 -15.12 -4.27 -7.56
N GLU A 122 -16.17 -4.02 -8.33
CA GLU A 122 -17.00 -2.83 -8.17
C GLU A 122 -17.53 -2.74 -6.73
N PRO A 123 -17.71 -1.52 -6.19
CA PRO A 123 -18.31 -1.33 -4.88
C PRO A 123 -19.67 -2.02 -4.80
N PRO A 124 -19.97 -2.76 -3.72
CA PRO A 124 -21.27 -3.41 -3.56
C PRO A 124 -22.37 -2.37 -3.31
N ALA A 125 -23.61 -2.72 -3.67
CA ALA A 125 -24.77 -1.81 -3.57
C ALA A 125 -25.10 -1.40 -2.13
N ASP A 126 -24.71 -2.20 -1.13
CA ASP A 126 -24.86 -1.92 0.30
C ASP A 126 -23.73 -1.07 0.88
N GLY A 127 -22.73 -0.70 0.06
CA GLY A 127 -21.59 0.12 0.43
C GLY A 127 -20.42 -0.62 1.09
N GLY A 128 -20.53 -1.94 1.30
CA GLY A 128 -19.46 -2.74 1.91
C GLY A 128 -19.24 -2.43 3.40
N LEU A 129 -17.99 -2.59 3.87
CA LEU A 129 -17.65 -2.29 5.25
C LEU A 129 -17.73 -0.79 5.56
N PRO A 130 -18.09 -0.44 6.82
CA PRO A 130 -18.08 0.95 7.25
C PRO A 130 -16.67 1.54 7.21
N MET A 131 -16.56 2.82 6.88
CA MET A 131 -15.30 3.56 6.77
C MET A 131 -14.45 3.52 8.07
N THR A 132 -15.07 3.27 9.22
CA THR A 132 -14.39 3.12 10.51
C THR A 132 -13.43 1.93 10.56
N GLU A 133 -13.57 0.97 9.65
CA GLU A 133 -12.64 -0.16 9.52
C GLU A 133 -11.34 0.22 8.81
N ALA A 134 -11.30 1.37 8.12
CA ALA A 134 -10.04 1.91 7.61
C ALA A 134 -9.15 2.39 8.76
N ILE A 135 -7.87 2.03 8.70
CA ILE A 135 -6.88 2.55 9.64
C ILE A 135 -5.97 3.53 8.89
N VAL A 136 -5.78 4.71 9.47
CA VAL A 136 -4.82 5.69 8.97
C VAL A 136 -3.88 6.05 10.12
N ALA A 137 -2.64 5.57 10.05
CA ALA A 137 -1.59 5.97 10.98
C ALA A 137 -0.93 7.26 10.47
N PRO A 138 -0.97 8.36 11.25
CA PRO A 138 -0.48 9.66 10.82
C PRO A 138 1.05 9.69 10.67
N PRO A 139 1.59 10.71 9.99
CA PRO A 139 3.04 10.90 9.86
C PRO A 139 3.75 10.99 11.21
N GLY A 140 4.99 10.52 11.25
CA GLY A 140 5.84 10.58 12.44
C GLY A 140 5.51 9.54 13.52
N THR A 141 4.50 8.69 13.30
CA THR A 141 4.24 7.55 14.18
C THR A 141 5.41 6.56 14.06
N GLY A 142 6.09 6.31 15.17
CA GLY A 142 7.06 5.22 15.30
C GLY A 142 6.45 4.01 15.99
N GLY A 143 7.14 2.88 15.95
CA GLY A 143 6.64 1.62 16.51
C GLY A 143 5.63 0.94 15.58
N ILE A 144 4.73 0.18 16.16
CA ILE A 144 3.75 -0.62 15.44
C ILE A 144 2.67 0.30 14.86
N LEU A 145 2.56 0.35 13.52
CA LEU A 145 1.54 1.09 12.80
C LEU A 145 0.26 0.27 12.62
N ILE A 146 0.41 -1.03 12.36
CA ILE A 146 -0.68 -1.99 12.23
C ILE A 146 -0.22 -3.36 12.72
N ASP A 147 -1.12 -4.10 13.36
CA ASP A 147 -0.92 -5.49 13.76
C ASP A 147 -2.23 -6.26 13.54
N ARG A 148 -2.26 -7.09 12.51
CA ARG A 148 -3.37 -7.94 12.09
C ARG A 148 -2.84 -9.35 11.83
N ASP A 149 -3.75 -10.30 11.74
CA ASP A 149 -3.39 -11.70 11.50
C ASP A 149 -2.61 -11.86 10.18
N GLU A 150 -3.03 -11.14 9.15
CA GLU A 150 -2.44 -11.20 7.80
C GLU A 150 -1.20 -10.31 7.63
N ILE A 151 -1.07 -9.21 8.41
CA ILE A 151 0.05 -8.27 8.24
C ILE A 151 0.34 -7.47 9.51
N ARG A 152 1.64 -7.28 9.78
CA ARG A 152 2.15 -6.35 10.78
C ARG A 152 3.11 -5.38 10.11
N ILE A 153 2.95 -4.10 10.37
CA ILE A 153 3.87 -3.05 9.90
C ILE A 153 4.36 -2.24 11.09
N GLU A 154 5.68 -2.06 11.13
CA GLU A 154 6.36 -1.31 12.19
C GLU A 154 7.40 -0.36 11.59
N VAL A 155 7.50 0.86 12.13
CA VAL A 155 8.59 1.80 11.84
C VAL A 155 9.52 1.84 13.05
N ARG A 156 10.79 1.52 12.83
CA ARG A 156 11.82 1.50 13.89
C ARG A 156 13.11 2.18 13.44
N GLY A 157 13.97 2.51 14.38
CA GLY A 157 15.33 2.95 14.08
C GLY A 157 16.14 1.87 13.36
N GLN A 158 17.04 2.26 12.47
CA GLN A 158 17.85 1.32 11.69
C GLN A 158 18.72 0.42 12.60
N ASP A 159 19.20 0.95 13.71
CA ASP A 159 20.05 0.25 14.67
C ASP A 159 19.28 -0.47 15.78
N GLU A 160 17.97 -0.37 15.81
CA GLU A 160 17.13 -1.06 16.79
C GLU A 160 17.12 -2.58 16.51
N PRO A 161 17.25 -3.42 17.56
CA PRO A 161 17.25 -4.87 17.39
C PRO A 161 15.89 -5.35 16.87
N ARG A 162 15.93 -6.28 15.91
CA ARG A 162 14.71 -6.93 15.41
C ARG A 162 14.18 -7.93 16.45
N GLN A 163 12.86 -7.96 16.56
CA GLN A 163 12.20 -9.06 17.25
C GLN A 163 12.19 -10.31 16.34
N PRO A 164 12.55 -11.48 16.85
CA PRO A 164 12.40 -12.71 16.09
C PRO A 164 10.93 -12.93 15.68
N SER A 165 10.72 -13.24 14.41
CA SER A 165 9.38 -13.54 13.88
C SER A 165 9.46 -14.79 13.01
N ALA A 166 8.43 -15.65 13.10
CA ALA A 166 8.24 -16.77 12.17
C ALA A 166 7.56 -16.32 10.86
N ARG A 167 7.06 -15.10 10.82
CA ARG A 167 6.41 -14.53 9.63
C ARG A 167 7.44 -14.16 8.56
N LEU A 168 7.01 -14.17 7.30
CA LEU A 168 7.76 -13.54 6.21
C LEU A 168 8.06 -12.10 6.59
N THR A 169 9.30 -11.66 6.43
CA THR A 169 9.69 -10.29 6.77
C THR A 169 10.35 -9.60 5.58
N CYS A 170 9.81 -8.46 5.18
CA CYS A 170 10.39 -7.53 4.23
C CYS A 170 10.84 -6.25 4.96
N LEU A 171 11.99 -5.70 4.57
CA LEU A 171 12.52 -4.47 5.13
C LEU A 171 12.67 -3.42 4.04
N TYR A 172 12.22 -2.21 4.34
CA TYR A 172 12.42 -1.06 3.46
C TYR A 172 13.09 0.09 4.23
N ALA A 173 14.26 0.52 3.75
CA ALA A 173 14.98 1.64 4.36
C ALA A 173 14.31 2.97 3.99
N LEU A 174 13.96 3.76 5.00
CA LEU A 174 13.42 5.11 4.86
C LEU A 174 14.59 6.13 4.79
N GLU A 175 14.33 7.30 4.21
CA GLU A 175 15.36 8.33 3.97
C GLU A 175 15.93 8.94 5.26
N ASP A 176 15.24 8.79 6.40
CA ASP A 176 15.58 9.37 7.70
C ASP A 176 16.25 8.38 8.69
N ALA A 177 16.97 7.40 8.18
CA ALA A 177 17.64 6.35 8.96
C ALA A 177 16.67 5.48 9.78
N ARG A 178 15.41 5.40 9.36
CA ARG A 178 14.42 4.44 9.88
C ARG A 178 14.22 3.29 8.90
N VAL A 179 13.60 2.25 9.37
CA VAL A 179 13.25 1.06 8.59
C VAL A 179 11.76 0.79 8.75
N LEU A 180 11.09 0.60 7.64
CA LEU A 180 9.74 0.02 7.62
C LEU A 180 9.90 -1.50 7.58
N GLU A 181 9.46 -2.16 8.63
CA GLU A 181 9.44 -3.62 8.74
C GLU A 181 8.01 -4.12 8.48
N ILE A 182 7.89 -5.00 7.49
CA ILE A 182 6.62 -5.59 7.04
C ILE A 182 6.70 -7.09 7.29
N GLN A 183 5.76 -7.63 8.06
CA GLN A 183 5.66 -9.05 8.38
C GLN A 183 4.28 -9.57 7.96
N ALA A 184 4.26 -10.65 7.18
CA ALA A 184 3.05 -11.31 6.70
C ALA A 184 3.06 -12.83 6.97
#